data_304babc5fc1a0312b94830dd3b3bb169
#
_entry.id   304babc5fc1a0312b94830dd3b3bb169
#
_cell.length_a   1.000
_cell.length_b   1.000
_cell.length_c   1.000
_cell.angle_alpha   90.00
_cell.angle_beta   90.00
_cell.angle_gamma   90.00
#
_symmetry.space_group_name_H-M   'P 1'
#
loop_
_entity.id
_entity.type
_entity.pdbx_description
1 polymer ?
#
loop_
_entity_poly.entity_id
_entity_poly.type
_entity_poly.pdbx_seq_one_letter_code
_entity_poly.pdbx_strand_id
1 'polypeptide(L)'
;EIIVIDNASADNSVEMMRKKFPSTRVISNVDNLGFGKANNKAAKLAKGRYVCILNPDTIVFQKTFEEFIQFHEANPTIGISGPQMIDGTGQFLLESKRGLPTIKAAVFKSLGLFRLSARFFGQYYNLSLPQNQNGKTDVLAGAFMFMRKRLYDQLEGFDENFFMYGEDIDISHRRWKLGYTNFYFSQSKVIHFKGESTPKNKAYEKRFFNAMSY
;
A
#
# COMPACT_ATOMS: atom_id res chain seq x y z
N GLU A 1 -3.02 18.22 4.46
CA GLU A 1 -1.56 18.38 4.49
C GLU A 1 -0.87 17.28 3.68
N ILE A 2 0.33 17.58 3.15
CA ILE A 2 1.19 16.60 2.47
C ILE A 2 2.52 16.53 3.23
N ILE A 3 2.89 15.31 3.61
CA ILE A 3 4.18 15.02 4.25
C ILE A 3 4.92 14.06 3.33
N VAL A 4 6.06 14.50 2.82
CA VAL A 4 6.95 13.67 2.00
C VAL A 4 8.10 13.21 2.88
N ILE A 5 8.36 11.90 2.88
CA ILE A 5 9.51 11.35 3.57
C ILE A 5 10.50 10.77 2.55
N ASP A 6 11.68 11.32 2.55
CA ASP A 6 12.78 10.86 1.71
C ASP A 6 13.65 9.88 2.47
N ASN A 7 13.88 8.71 1.89
CA ASN A 7 14.64 7.61 2.48
C ASN A 7 16.09 7.58 2.00
N ALA A 8 16.80 8.72 2.11
CA ALA A 8 18.18 8.90 1.68
C ALA A 8 18.34 8.72 0.16
N SER A 9 17.52 9.42 -0.63
CA SER A 9 17.69 9.48 -2.09
C SER A 9 19.03 10.11 -2.46
N ALA A 10 19.71 9.53 -3.44
CA ALA A 10 21.01 10.01 -3.91
C ALA A 10 20.89 11.05 -5.05
N ASP A 11 19.67 11.40 -5.43
CA ASP A 11 19.35 12.35 -6.50
C ASP A 11 18.88 13.72 -5.93
N ASN A 12 18.46 14.61 -6.82
CA ASN A 12 17.98 15.94 -6.44
C ASN A 12 16.51 16.00 -5.99
N SER A 13 15.88 14.85 -5.63
CA SER A 13 14.47 14.78 -5.26
C SER A 13 14.11 15.71 -4.11
N VAL A 14 14.92 15.76 -3.05
CA VAL A 14 14.67 16.60 -1.87
C VAL A 14 14.75 18.09 -2.23
N GLU A 15 15.77 18.48 -2.98
CA GLU A 15 15.95 19.87 -3.42
C GLU A 15 14.81 20.29 -4.35
N MET A 16 14.47 19.46 -5.30
CA MET A 16 13.34 19.66 -6.22
C MET A 16 12.04 19.88 -5.44
N MET A 17 11.74 19.03 -4.45
CA MET A 17 10.53 19.13 -3.63
C MET A 17 10.50 20.45 -2.85
N ARG A 18 11.58 20.81 -2.20
CA ARG A 18 11.67 22.08 -1.43
C ARG A 18 11.51 23.32 -2.32
N LYS A 19 12.06 23.27 -3.55
CA LYS A 19 12.00 24.38 -4.50
C LYS A 19 10.63 24.51 -5.17
N LYS A 20 10.07 23.40 -5.64
CA LYS A 20 8.81 23.41 -6.42
C LYS A 20 7.55 23.35 -5.56
N PHE A 21 7.64 22.76 -4.37
CA PHE A 21 6.51 22.54 -3.47
C PHE A 21 6.81 23.03 -2.05
N PRO A 22 7.05 24.33 -1.84
CA PRO A 22 7.53 24.89 -0.56
C PRO A 22 6.53 24.73 0.60
N SER A 23 5.24 24.54 0.31
CA SER A 23 4.19 24.25 1.29
C SER A 23 4.17 22.81 1.78
N THR A 24 4.89 21.92 1.08
CA THR A 24 4.97 20.49 1.44
C THR A 24 6.01 20.27 2.54
N ARG A 25 5.64 19.53 3.56
CA ARG A 25 6.59 19.15 4.62
C ARG A 25 7.48 18.00 4.13
N VAL A 26 8.75 18.32 3.83
CA VAL A 26 9.74 17.34 3.38
C VAL A 26 10.65 16.96 4.54
N ILE A 27 10.74 15.66 4.83
CA ILE A 27 11.60 15.07 5.87
C ILE A 27 12.59 14.15 5.18
N SER A 28 13.88 14.47 5.30
CA SER A 28 14.95 13.63 4.76
C SER A 28 15.56 12.78 5.86
N ASN A 29 15.62 11.48 5.65
CA ASN A 29 16.36 10.55 6.50
C ASN A 29 17.82 10.50 6.07
N VAL A 30 18.71 10.25 7.03
CA VAL A 30 20.14 10.05 6.76
C VAL A 30 20.39 8.72 6.07
N ASP A 31 19.58 7.70 6.46
CA ASP A 31 19.66 6.34 5.92
C ASP A 31 18.30 5.89 5.41
N ASN A 32 18.31 4.86 4.54
CA ASN A 32 17.09 4.20 4.11
C ASN A 32 16.54 3.31 5.24
N LEU A 33 15.49 3.79 5.88
CA LEU A 33 14.82 3.13 7.02
C LEU A 33 13.88 1.99 6.58
N GLY A 34 13.64 1.81 5.29
CA GLY A 34 12.60 0.94 4.75
C GLY A 34 11.24 1.62 4.69
N PHE A 35 10.26 0.91 4.09
CA PHE A 35 8.95 1.49 3.80
C PHE A 35 8.12 1.76 5.06
N GLY A 36 7.94 0.74 5.91
CA GLY A 36 7.09 0.85 7.10
C GLY A 36 7.56 1.92 8.06
N LYS A 37 8.85 1.89 8.40
CA LYS A 37 9.48 2.83 9.34
C LYS A 37 9.41 4.28 8.88
N ALA A 38 9.65 4.53 7.58
CA ALA A 38 9.55 5.86 7.00
C ALA A 38 8.11 6.38 7.08
N ASN A 39 7.13 5.57 6.67
CA ASN A 39 5.72 5.95 6.76
C ASN A 39 5.26 6.18 8.20
N ASN A 40 5.68 5.36 9.15
CA ASN A 40 5.38 5.56 10.58
C ASN A 40 5.90 6.91 11.08
N LYS A 41 7.13 7.28 10.69
CA LYS A 41 7.72 8.57 11.03
C LYS A 41 6.91 9.75 10.47
N ALA A 42 6.43 9.65 9.24
CA ALA A 42 5.57 10.66 8.63
C ALA A 42 4.18 10.71 9.32
N ALA A 43 3.57 9.56 9.52
CA ALA A 43 2.23 9.44 10.12
C ALA A 43 2.16 9.99 11.56
N LYS A 44 3.23 9.85 12.35
CA LYS A 44 3.32 10.47 13.70
C LYS A 44 3.21 11.99 13.68
N LEU A 45 3.54 12.62 12.57
CA LEU A 45 3.51 14.08 12.39
C LEU A 45 2.21 14.56 11.73
N ALA A 46 1.44 13.64 11.19
CA ALA A 46 0.18 13.94 10.52
C ALA A 46 -0.90 14.35 11.53
N LYS A 47 -1.64 15.42 11.21
CA LYS A 47 -2.69 16.02 12.03
C LYS A 47 -4.11 15.77 11.50
N GLY A 48 -4.22 15.21 10.29
CA GLY A 48 -5.49 14.94 9.63
C GLY A 48 -6.29 13.83 10.34
N ARG A 49 -7.61 13.86 10.19
CA ARG A 49 -8.50 12.79 10.67
C ARG A 49 -8.30 11.48 9.93
N TYR A 50 -7.78 11.57 8.72
CA TYR A 50 -7.44 10.45 7.84
C TYR A 50 -5.96 10.50 7.50
N VAL A 51 -5.41 9.34 7.21
CA VAL A 51 -4.08 9.16 6.64
C VAL A 51 -4.21 8.38 5.34
N CYS A 52 -3.50 8.84 4.32
CA CYS A 52 -3.28 8.11 3.08
C CYS A 52 -1.79 7.81 2.96
N ILE A 53 -1.44 6.55 3.00
CA ILE A 53 -0.11 6.08 2.59
C ILE A 53 -0.11 6.04 1.08
N LEU A 54 0.81 6.74 0.46
CA LEU A 54 0.84 6.94 -0.99
C LEU A 54 2.27 6.84 -1.52
N ASN A 55 2.48 5.97 -2.50
CA ASN A 55 3.76 5.87 -3.18
C ASN A 55 4.00 7.08 -4.11
N PRO A 56 5.26 7.54 -4.27
CA PRO A 56 5.57 8.67 -5.13
C PRO A 56 5.35 8.41 -6.62
N ASP A 57 5.31 7.13 -7.05
CA ASP A 57 5.03 6.70 -8.43
C ASP A 57 3.52 6.46 -8.68
N THR A 58 2.66 7.15 -7.90
CA THR A 58 1.20 7.08 -8.02
C THR A 58 0.61 8.42 -8.42
N ILE A 59 -0.23 8.46 -9.45
CA ILE A 59 -1.04 9.62 -9.82
C ILE A 59 -2.45 9.44 -9.27
N VAL A 60 -2.90 10.41 -8.48
CA VAL A 60 -4.28 10.51 -7.97
C VAL A 60 -5.07 11.52 -8.77
N PHE A 61 -6.38 11.30 -8.94
CA PHE A 61 -7.27 12.24 -9.60
C PHE A 61 -7.83 13.27 -8.60
N GLN A 62 -8.36 14.36 -9.13
CA GLN A 62 -8.79 15.53 -8.35
C GLN A 62 -9.76 15.20 -7.20
N LYS A 63 -10.69 14.28 -7.41
CA LYS A 63 -11.72 13.91 -6.41
C LYS A 63 -11.36 12.71 -5.54
N THR A 64 -10.22 12.06 -5.78
CA THR A 64 -9.85 10.80 -5.11
C THR A 64 -10.00 10.89 -3.58
N PHE A 65 -9.39 11.88 -2.96
CA PHE A 65 -9.43 11.98 -1.48
C PHE A 65 -10.82 12.32 -0.95
N GLU A 66 -11.57 13.17 -1.65
CA GLU A 66 -12.95 13.49 -1.28
C GLU A 66 -13.85 12.25 -1.33
N GLU A 67 -13.74 11.45 -2.39
CA GLU A 67 -14.47 10.20 -2.56
C GLU A 67 -14.17 9.21 -1.42
N PHE A 68 -12.88 9.06 -1.05
CA PHE A 68 -12.49 8.20 0.06
C PHE A 68 -12.99 8.70 1.41
N ILE A 69 -12.97 10.01 1.66
CA ILE A 69 -13.50 10.60 2.89
C ILE A 69 -15.01 10.33 2.99
N GLN A 70 -15.77 10.64 1.94
CA GLN A 70 -17.22 10.41 1.91
C GLN A 70 -17.56 8.93 2.10
N PHE A 71 -16.80 8.05 1.44
CA PHE A 71 -16.96 6.61 1.59
C PHE A 71 -16.72 6.14 3.03
N HIS A 72 -15.67 6.61 3.69
CA HIS A 72 -15.39 6.25 5.08
C HIS A 72 -16.38 6.85 6.08
N GLU A 73 -16.89 8.07 5.84
CA GLU A 73 -17.91 8.68 6.70
C GLU A 73 -19.24 7.88 6.64
N ALA A 74 -19.62 7.42 5.44
CA ALA A 74 -20.81 6.59 5.24
C ALA A 74 -20.63 5.14 5.76
N ASN A 75 -19.39 4.66 5.95
CA ASN A 75 -19.11 3.27 6.29
C ASN A 75 -18.13 3.15 7.48
N PRO A 76 -18.59 3.34 8.73
CA PRO A 76 -17.71 3.42 9.91
C PRO A 76 -16.97 2.11 10.23
N THR A 77 -17.42 0.97 9.75
CA THR A 77 -16.80 -0.35 9.94
C THR A 77 -15.65 -0.62 8.96
N ILE A 78 -15.48 0.22 7.93
CA ILE A 78 -14.34 0.11 7.02
C ILE A 78 -13.09 0.60 7.74
N GLY A 79 -12.07 -0.26 7.76
CA GLY A 79 -10.76 0.04 8.31
C GLY A 79 -9.84 0.68 7.30
N ILE A 80 -9.31 -0.12 6.39
CA ILE A 80 -8.42 0.31 5.33
C ILE A 80 -9.15 0.19 3.99
N SER A 81 -9.01 1.17 3.13
CA SER A 81 -9.53 1.11 1.77
C SER A 81 -8.46 1.49 0.74
N GLY A 82 -8.60 0.91 -0.46
CA GLY A 82 -7.72 1.17 -1.60
C GLY A 82 -8.50 1.27 -2.90
N PRO A 83 -7.98 2.03 -3.88
CA PRO A 83 -8.62 2.28 -5.17
C PRO A 83 -8.45 1.12 -6.15
N GLN A 84 -9.10 1.23 -7.28
CA GLN A 84 -8.71 0.52 -8.49
C GLN A 84 -7.40 1.11 -9.01
N MET A 85 -6.32 0.33 -8.95
CA MET A 85 -5.04 0.74 -9.53
C MET A 85 -4.94 0.24 -10.96
N ILE A 86 -4.49 1.13 -11.85
CA ILE A 86 -4.15 0.82 -13.24
C ILE A 86 -2.70 1.23 -13.48
N ASP A 87 -2.04 0.60 -14.44
CA ASP A 87 -0.70 1.03 -14.87
C ASP A 87 -0.76 2.22 -15.84
N GLY A 88 0.40 2.69 -16.31
CA GLY A 88 0.50 3.80 -17.26
C GLY A 88 -0.12 3.52 -18.64
N THR A 89 -0.47 2.25 -18.95
CA THR A 89 -1.17 1.84 -20.18
C THR A 89 -2.69 1.72 -19.99
N GLY A 90 -3.18 1.89 -18.75
CA GLY A 90 -4.57 1.72 -18.37
C GLY A 90 -4.96 0.29 -18.01
N GLN A 91 -4.01 -0.65 -17.94
CA GLN A 91 -4.30 -2.03 -17.55
C GLN A 91 -4.47 -2.14 -16.03
N PHE A 92 -5.44 -2.95 -15.61
CA PHE A 92 -5.71 -3.20 -14.20
C PHE A 92 -4.55 -3.92 -13.50
N LEU A 93 -4.16 -3.41 -12.35
CA LEU A 93 -3.15 -4.01 -11.50
C LEU A 93 -3.80 -4.94 -10.46
N LEU A 94 -3.54 -6.24 -10.60
CA LEU A 94 -4.13 -7.28 -9.74
C LEU A 94 -3.83 -7.08 -8.25
N GLU A 95 -2.73 -6.45 -7.90
CA GLU A 95 -2.36 -6.12 -6.52
C GLU A 95 -3.28 -5.10 -5.83
N SER A 96 -4.15 -4.40 -6.57
CA SER A 96 -5.15 -3.49 -5.99
C SER A 96 -5.98 -4.16 -4.91
N LYS A 97 -6.21 -5.46 -5.03
CA LYS A 97 -6.97 -6.28 -4.10
C LYS A 97 -6.42 -7.71 -4.06
N ARG A 98 -6.11 -8.19 -2.88
CA ARG A 98 -5.52 -9.53 -2.70
C ARG A 98 -6.21 -10.26 -1.55
N GLY A 99 -6.20 -11.60 -1.60
CA GLY A 99 -6.43 -12.45 -0.46
C GLY A 99 -5.17 -12.57 0.39
N LEU A 100 -5.30 -13.11 1.60
CA LEU A 100 -4.14 -13.46 2.42
C LEU A 100 -3.29 -14.54 1.73
N PRO A 101 -1.96 -14.39 1.73
CA PRO A 101 -1.09 -15.44 1.24
C PRO A 101 -1.22 -16.68 2.13
N THR A 102 -1.67 -17.78 1.58
CA THR A 102 -1.66 -19.05 2.28
C THR A 102 -0.29 -19.72 2.09
N ILE A 103 0.18 -20.50 3.10
CA ILE A 103 1.43 -21.28 3.01
C ILE A 103 1.43 -22.14 1.74
N LYS A 104 0.27 -22.71 1.38
CA LYS A 104 0.10 -23.46 0.13
C LYS A 104 0.39 -22.61 -1.11
N ALA A 105 -0.11 -21.37 -1.17
CA ALA A 105 0.15 -20.47 -2.29
C ALA A 105 1.63 -20.09 -2.41
N ALA A 106 2.32 -19.89 -1.28
CA ALA A 106 3.76 -19.60 -1.25
C ALA A 106 4.59 -20.80 -1.76
N VAL A 107 4.27 -22.02 -1.30
CA VAL A 107 4.95 -23.26 -1.74
C VAL A 107 4.72 -23.51 -3.23
N PHE A 108 3.50 -23.38 -3.74
CA PHE A 108 3.23 -23.56 -5.18
C PHE A 108 3.96 -22.52 -6.05
N LYS A 109 4.11 -21.29 -5.55
CA LYS A 109 4.87 -20.24 -6.23
C LYS A 109 6.36 -20.57 -6.27
N SER A 110 6.95 -21.05 -5.17
CA SER A 110 8.36 -21.42 -5.08
C SER A 110 8.73 -22.61 -5.97
N LEU A 111 7.78 -23.54 -6.18
CA LEU A 111 7.95 -24.71 -7.04
C LEU A 111 7.67 -24.44 -8.53
N GLY A 112 7.38 -23.20 -8.92
CA GLY A 112 7.05 -22.86 -10.31
C GLY A 112 5.72 -23.42 -10.82
N LEU A 113 4.92 -24.04 -9.93
CA LEU A 113 3.66 -24.72 -10.25
C LEU A 113 2.47 -23.76 -10.37
N PHE A 114 2.73 -22.46 -10.42
CA PHE A 114 1.69 -21.43 -10.49
C PHE A 114 0.77 -21.53 -11.71
N ARG A 115 1.22 -22.15 -12.81
CA ARG A 115 0.39 -22.41 -14.02
C ARG A 115 -0.65 -23.50 -13.84
N LEU A 116 -0.47 -24.41 -12.87
CA LEU A 116 -1.35 -25.56 -12.61
C LEU A 116 -2.48 -25.24 -11.62
N SER A 117 -2.43 -24.10 -10.91
CA SER A 117 -3.40 -23.82 -9.86
C SER A 117 -4.10 -22.46 -10.01
N ALA A 118 -4.77 -22.24 -11.13
CA ALA A 118 -5.63 -21.07 -11.34
C ALA A 118 -6.60 -20.83 -10.16
N ARG A 119 -7.05 -21.90 -9.49
CA ARG A 119 -7.92 -21.83 -8.32
C ARG A 119 -7.24 -21.18 -7.10
N PHE A 120 -5.94 -21.45 -6.85
CA PHE A 120 -5.19 -20.86 -5.73
C PHE A 120 -4.73 -19.43 -6.03
N PHE A 121 -4.33 -19.15 -7.28
CA PHE A 121 -4.03 -17.79 -7.73
C PHE A 121 -5.27 -16.91 -7.74
N GLY A 122 -6.44 -17.50 -8.07
CA GLY A 122 -7.72 -16.83 -8.00
C GLY A 122 -8.04 -16.31 -6.60
N GLN A 123 -7.72 -17.07 -5.56
CA GLN A 123 -7.88 -16.64 -4.16
C GLN A 123 -6.88 -15.55 -3.78
N TYR A 124 -5.61 -15.70 -4.14
CA TYR A 124 -4.58 -14.71 -3.81
C TYR A 124 -4.85 -13.33 -4.42
N TYR A 125 -5.27 -13.26 -5.67
CA TYR A 125 -5.63 -11.99 -6.32
C TYR A 125 -7.10 -11.62 -6.17
N ASN A 126 -7.84 -12.33 -5.33
CA ASN A 126 -9.27 -12.10 -5.10
C ASN A 126 -10.04 -11.96 -6.43
N LEU A 127 -9.82 -12.90 -7.36
CA LEU A 127 -10.40 -12.85 -8.72
C LEU A 127 -11.93 -13.02 -8.71
N SER A 128 -12.51 -13.51 -7.62
CA SER A 128 -13.96 -13.58 -7.44
C SER A 128 -14.63 -12.19 -7.33
N LEU A 129 -13.87 -11.17 -6.91
CA LEU A 129 -14.33 -9.78 -6.92
C LEU A 129 -13.94 -9.14 -8.26
N PRO A 130 -14.88 -8.75 -9.13
CA PRO A 130 -14.57 -8.06 -10.38
C PRO A 130 -13.80 -6.75 -10.16
N GLN A 131 -12.95 -6.37 -11.13
CA GLN A 131 -12.10 -5.17 -11.02
C GLN A 131 -12.89 -3.85 -10.93
N ASN A 132 -14.12 -3.83 -11.44
CA ASN A 132 -15.00 -2.66 -11.46
C ASN A 132 -16.11 -2.72 -10.41
N GLN A 133 -16.00 -3.63 -9.44
CA GLN A 133 -16.97 -3.78 -8.36
C GLN A 133 -16.33 -3.50 -7.01
N ASN A 134 -17.01 -2.70 -6.20
CA ASN A 134 -16.66 -2.48 -4.80
C ASN A 134 -16.81 -3.77 -3.99
N GLY A 135 -15.91 -4.01 -3.05
CA GLY A 135 -16.05 -5.20 -2.21
C GLY A 135 -14.98 -5.37 -1.14
N LYS A 136 -15.24 -6.31 -0.24
CA LYS A 136 -14.27 -6.68 0.81
C LYS A 136 -13.07 -7.39 0.19
N THR A 137 -11.92 -7.12 0.74
CA THR A 137 -10.66 -7.79 0.36
C THR A 137 -9.82 -8.02 1.62
N ASP A 138 -8.92 -9.00 1.61
CA ASP A 138 -8.09 -9.24 2.78
C ASP A 138 -6.93 -8.26 2.83
N VAL A 139 -6.28 -8.01 1.70
CA VAL A 139 -5.06 -7.22 1.60
C VAL A 139 -5.19 -6.16 0.51
N LEU A 140 -4.72 -4.97 0.81
CA LEU A 140 -4.56 -3.85 -0.10
C LEU A 140 -3.08 -3.57 -0.34
N ALA A 141 -2.73 -3.01 -1.49
CA ALA A 141 -1.34 -2.67 -1.78
C ALA A 141 -0.89 -1.42 -1.01
N GLY A 142 0.32 -1.45 -0.49
CA GLY A 142 0.95 -0.31 0.19
C GLY A 142 1.12 0.94 -0.67
N ALA A 143 0.97 0.81 -2.01
CA ALA A 143 1.04 1.94 -2.93
C ALA A 143 -0.05 3.00 -2.71
N PHE A 144 -1.21 2.58 -2.21
CA PHE A 144 -2.29 3.47 -1.77
C PHE A 144 -3.13 2.78 -0.68
N MET A 145 -3.02 3.27 0.55
CA MET A 145 -3.84 2.82 1.68
C MET A 145 -4.47 4.03 2.37
N PHE A 146 -5.80 4.09 2.38
CA PHE A 146 -6.56 5.16 3.03
C PHE A 146 -7.28 4.64 4.26
N MET A 147 -7.14 5.33 5.39
CA MET A 147 -7.77 4.93 6.65
C MET A 147 -7.92 6.10 7.62
N ARG A 148 -8.75 5.93 8.66
CA ARG A 148 -8.80 6.86 9.78
C ARG A 148 -7.46 6.88 10.52
N LYS A 149 -6.95 8.07 10.84
CA LYS A 149 -5.69 8.22 11.59
C LYS A 149 -5.72 7.45 12.92
N ARG A 150 -6.86 7.51 13.64
CA ARG A 150 -7.03 6.76 14.90
C ARG A 150 -6.84 5.24 14.72
N LEU A 151 -7.26 4.69 13.58
CA LEU A 151 -7.06 3.25 13.31
C LEU A 151 -5.58 2.97 13.06
N TYR A 152 -4.90 3.82 12.27
CA TYR A 152 -3.46 3.70 12.06
C TYR A 152 -2.70 3.69 13.39
N ASP A 153 -3.09 4.58 14.33
CA ASP A 153 -2.48 4.67 15.65
C ASP A 153 -2.80 3.46 16.54
N GLN A 154 -4.04 2.95 16.50
CA GLN A 154 -4.42 1.72 17.21
C GLN A 154 -3.69 0.48 16.69
N LEU A 155 -3.34 0.47 15.41
CA LEU A 155 -2.51 -0.57 14.78
C LEU A 155 -1.02 -0.35 15.04
N GLU A 156 -0.62 0.74 15.72
CA GLU A 156 0.78 1.14 15.93
C GLU A 156 1.54 1.34 14.60
N GLY A 157 0.79 1.64 13.53
CA GLY A 157 1.34 1.78 12.17
C GLY A 157 1.76 0.46 11.55
N PHE A 158 2.74 0.54 10.65
CA PHE A 158 3.39 -0.64 10.06
C PHE A 158 4.34 -1.30 11.05
N ASP A 159 4.45 -2.63 11.01
CA ASP A 159 5.48 -3.34 11.74
C ASP A 159 6.87 -3.01 11.16
N GLU A 160 7.73 -2.42 11.99
CA GLU A 160 9.06 -1.92 11.60
C GLU A 160 10.10 -3.03 11.38
N ASN A 161 9.76 -4.29 11.67
CA ASN A 161 10.59 -5.44 11.33
C ASN A 161 10.59 -5.74 9.84
N PHE A 162 9.52 -5.34 9.12
CA PHE A 162 9.52 -5.40 7.66
C PHE A 162 10.26 -4.19 7.10
N PHE A 163 11.42 -4.44 6.47
CA PHE A 163 12.16 -3.38 5.78
C PHE A 163 11.41 -2.92 4.52
N MET A 164 10.91 -3.89 3.75
CA MET A 164 10.14 -3.69 2.52
C MET A 164 9.48 -5.02 2.13
N TYR A 165 8.21 -4.95 1.69
CA TYR A 165 7.33 -6.08 1.40
C TYR A 165 6.86 -6.85 2.64
N GLY A 166 5.58 -7.18 2.65
CA GLY A 166 4.92 -7.86 3.76
C GLY A 166 4.26 -6.94 4.78
N GLU A 167 4.73 -5.70 4.92
CA GLU A 167 4.15 -4.71 5.82
C GLU A 167 2.71 -4.34 5.46
N ASP A 168 2.37 -4.37 4.17
CA ASP A 168 1.00 -4.13 3.68
C ASP A 168 0.08 -5.32 3.98
N ILE A 169 0.62 -6.54 3.94
CA ILE A 169 -0.09 -7.76 4.32
C ILE A 169 -0.33 -7.75 5.84
N ASP A 170 0.70 -7.47 6.62
CA ASP A 170 0.65 -7.44 8.07
C ASP A 170 -0.38 -6.43 8.59
N ILE A 171 -0.29 -5.16 8.20
CA ILE A 171 -1.24 -4.13 8.64
C ILE A 171 -2.66 -4.45 8.18
N SER A 172 -2.80 -5.00 6.96
CA SER A 172 -4.08 -5.46 6.43
C SER A 172 -4.66 -6.61 7.26
N HIS A 173 -3.84 -7.46 7.84
CA HIS A 173 -4.26 -8.56 8.70
C HIS A 173 -4.57 -8.09 10.12
N ARG A 174 -3.69 -7.29 10.75
CA ARG A 174 -3.85 -6.82 12.14
C ARG A 174 -5.16 -6.06 12.37
N ARG A 175 -5.65 -5.29 11.39
CA ARG A 175 -6.94 -4.57 11.48
C ARG A 175 -8.12 -5.51 11.76
N TRP A 176 -8.04 -6.79 11.33
CA TRP A 176 -9.10 -7.77 11.56
C TRP A 176 -9.33 -8.04 13.05
N LYS A 177 -8.28 -8.08 13.85
CA LYS A 177 -8.37 -8.26 15.30
C LYS A 177 -9.14 -7.11 15.99
N LEU A 178 -9.22 -5.95 15.34
CA LEU A 178 -9.97 -4.78 15.81
C LEU A 178 -11.39 -4.71 15.25
N GLY A 179 -11.86 -5.76 14.52
CA GLY A 179 -13.21 -5.83 13.99
C GLY A 179 -13.47 -4.99 12.73
N TYR A 180 -12.45 -4.39 12.13
CA TYR A 180 -12.59 -3.61 10.91
C TYR A 180 -12.49 -4.49 9.64
N THR A 181 -12.97 -3.98 8.51
CA THR A 181 -12.91 -4.63 7.20
C THR A 181 -12.03 -3.83 6.25
N ASN A 182 -11.17 -4.50 5.47
CA ASN A 182 -10.51 -3.89 4.31
C ASN A 182 -11.47 -3.87 3.12
N PHE A 183 -11.38 -2.81 2.33
CA PHE A 183 -12.33 -2.60 1.26
C PHE A 183 -11.68 -2.08 -0.02
N TYR A 184 -11.93 -2.77 -1.09
CA TYR A 184 -11.57 -2.36 -2.44
C TYR A 184 -12.64 -1.41 -2.98
N PHE A 185 -12.27 -0.15 -3.18
CA PHE A 185 -13.16 0.92 -3.63
C PHE A 185 -12.89 1.22 -5.11
N SER A 186 -13.51 0.42 -5.99
CA SER A 186 -13.28 0.43 -7.43
C SER A 186 -13.79 1.69 -8.16
N GLN A 187 -14.67 2.45 -7.53
CA GLN A 187 -15.19 3.70 -8.10
C GLN A 187 -14.12 4.78 -8.20
N SER A 188 -13.16 4.76 -7.28
CA SER A 188 -12.00 5.63 -7.36
C SER A 188 -10.83 4.91 -8.01
N LYS A 189 -10.18 5.57 -8.99
CA LYS A 189 -9.04 5.02 -9.73
C LYS A 189 -7.79 5.81 -9.43
N VAL A 190 -6.64 5.15 -9.53
CA VAL A 190 -5.33 5.80 -9.50
C VAL A 190 -4.40 5.11 -10.51
N ILE A 191 -3.42 5.83 -11.02
CA ILE A 191 -2.38 5.27 -11.88
C ILE A 191 -1.16 4.98 -11.02
N HIS A 192 -0.62 3.77 -11.08
CA HIS A 192 0.59 3.38 -10.37
C HIS A 192 1.64 2.87 -11.35
N PHE A 193 2.74 3.61 -11.53
CA PHE A 193 3.82 3.32 -12.48
C PHE A 193 4.79 2.26 -11.96
N LYS A 194 4.33 1.27 -11.34
CA LYS A 194 5.02 0.16 -10.69
C LYS A 194 6.46 -0.09 -11.13
N GLY A 195 7.38 0.03 -10.18
CA GLY A 195 8.78 -0.38 -10.36
C GLY A 195 9.76 0.75 -10.68
N GLU A 196 9.30 2.00 -10.76
CA GLU A 196 10.16 3.16 -10.97
C GLU A 196 11.05 3.46 -9.75
N SER A 197 10.55 3.16 -8.54
CA SER A 197 11.21 3.50 -7.29
C SER A 197 12.16 2.41 -6.73
N THR A 198 12.18 1.20 -7.31
CA THR A 198 13.00 0.11 -6.74
C THR A 198 13.66 -0.75 -7.80
N PRO A 199 15.00 -0.67 -7.98
CA PRO A 199 15.72 -1.54 -8.91
C PRO A 199 15.58 -3.01 -8.52
N LYS A 200 15.20 -3.86 -9.46
CA LYS A 200 15.15 -5.32 -9.30
C LYS A 200 16.56 -5.92 -9.35
N ASN A 201 17.25 -5.95 -8.23
CA ASN A 201 18.58 -6.52 -8.08
C ASN A 201 18.61 -7.63 -7.01
N LYS A 202 19.77 -8.27 -6.80
CA LYS A 202 19.93 -9.32 -5.77
C LYS A 202 19.53 -8.89 -4.36
N ALA A 203 19.68 -7.61 -4.03
CA ALA A 203 19.23 -7.05 -2.74
C ALA A 203 17.70 -7.02 -2.66
N TYR A 204 16.99 -6.76 -3.76
CA TYR A 204 15.54 -6.87 -3.88
C TYR A 204 15.07 -8.29 -3.56
N GLU A 205 15.67 -9.30 -4.19
CA GLU A 205 15.31 -10.73 -3.98
C GLU A 205 15.52 -11.13 -2.52
N LYS A 206 16.69 -10.79 -1.94
CA LYS A 206 16.97 -11.08 -0.52
C LYS A 206 15.96 -10.45 0.43
N ARG A 207 15.55 -9.20 0.20
CA ARG A 207 14.54 -8.49 1.02
C ARG A 207 13.16 -9.14 0.89
N PHE A 208 12.80 -9.52 -0.33
CA PHE A 208 11.53 -10.20 -0.59
C PHE A 208 11.47 -11.56 0.12
N PHE A 209 12.52 -12.38 0.04
CA PHE A 209 12.56 -13.67 0.74
C PHE A 209 12.60 -13.52 2.27
N ASN A 210 13.32 -12.54 2.79
CA ASN A 210 13.35 -12.27 4.24
C ASN A 210 11.95 -11.88 4.76
N ALA A 211 11.21 -11.05 4.03
CA ALA A 211 9.86 -10.68 4.40
C ALA A 211 8.86 -11.85 4.38
N MET A 212 9.13 -12.88 3.58
CA MET A 212 8.29 -14.09 3.53
C MET A 212 8.60 -15.12 4.64
N SER A 213 9.72 -14.98 5.33
CA SER A 213 10.14 -15.86 6.44
C SER A 213 9.72 -15.33 7.83
N TYR A 214 9.10 -14.18 7.87
CA TYR A 214 8.55 -13.52 9.06
C TYR A 214 7.08 -13.85 9.21
#